data_4428d19b0befdd1ae4db27d8c1e53a52
#
_entry.id   4428d19b0befdd1ae4db27d8c1e53a52
#
_cell.length_a   1.000
_cell.length_b   1.000
_cell.length_c   1.000
_cell.angle_alpha   90.00
_cell.angle_beta   90.00
_cell.angle_gamma   90.00
#
_symmetry.space_group_name_H-M   'P 1'
#
loop_
_entity.id
_entity.type
_entity.pdbx_description
1 polymer ?
#
loop_
_entity_poly.entity_id
_entity_poly.type
_entity_poly.pdbx_seq_one_letter_code
_entity_poly.pdbx_strand_id
1 'polypeptide(L)'
;MSKFRCLSSNALKLIAAAAMTADHVGIIFFPGVDIFRIIGRLALPIFAFMIAEGCRYTRSKPRYLITIALLAAACQVVYYIVSRSLYMSILVTFSVAIVVIYALQGFKLALSAPESQYRMIRIILSFILFAASVAGAYLLNRLLEIDYGFRGCMLPAAASIFMPPGRDRSLPAPLDRLDKIPVHVIMMG
;
A
#
# COMPACT_ATOMS: atom_id res chain seq x y z
N MET A 1 31.44 13.23 4.59
CA MET A 1 30.11 13.01 4.00
C MET A 1 29.53 11.73 4.63
N SER A 2 28.64 11.88 5.60
CA SER A 2 28.07 10.77 6.37
C SER A 2 27.22 9.91 5.43
N LYS A 3 27.57 8.63 5.32
CA LYS A 3 26.72 7.61 4.71
C LYS A 3 25.48 7.48 5.60
N PHE A 4 24.37 8.14 5.22
CA PHE A 4 23.07 7.76 5.75
C PHE A 4 22.86 6.30 5.36
N ARG A 5 23.05 5.41 6.32
CA ARG A 5 22.69 3.99 6.18
C ARG A 5 21.17 3.97 6.07
N CYS A 6 20.67 3.81 4.84
CA CYS A 6 19.24 3.50 4.63
C CYS A 6 18.89 2.30 5.50
N LEU A 7 17.88 2.44 6.35
CA LEU A 7 17.34 1.31 7.11
C LEU A 7 17.04 0.17 6.13
N SER A 8 17.48 -1.02 6.46
CA SER A 8 17.18 -2.18 5.61
C SER A 8 15.64 -2.40 5.59
N SER A 9 15.12 -2.92 4.50
CA SER A 9 13.68 -3.27 4.39
C SER A 9 13.21 -4.15 5.56
N ASN A 10 14.08 -5.01 6.08
CA ASN A 10 13.77 -5.83 7.25
C ASN A 10 13.70 -5.02 8.56
N ALA A 11 14.55 -4.01 8.72
CA ALA A 11 14.49 -3.13 9.89
C ALA A 11 13.18 -2.32 9.90
N LEU A 12 12.74 -1.80 8.75
CA LEU A 12 11.44 -1.12 8.64
C LEU A 12 10.28 -2.04 8.99
N LYS A 13 10.31 -3.31 8.58
CA LYS A 13 9.29 -4.31 8.96
C LYS A 13 9.21 -4.51 10.46
N LEU A 14 10.37 -4.64 11.11
CA LEU A 14 10.44 -4.84 12.56
C LEU A 14 9.94 -3.60 13.31
N ILE A 15 10.32 -2.40 12.88
CA ILE A 15 9.85 -1.14 13.48
C ILE A 15 8.33 -1.02 13.33
N ALA A 16 7.79 -1.28 12.14
CA ALA A 16 6.35 -1.20 11.91
C ALA A 16 5.59 -2.27 12.72
N ALA A 17 6.11 -3.49 12.80
CA ALA A 17 5.52 -4.55 13.63
C ALA A 17 5.57 -4.20 15.12
N ALA A 18 6.69 -3.68 15.61
CA ALA A 18 6.82 -3.24 17.00
C ALA A 18 5.85 -2.09 17.33
N ALA A 19 5.72 -1.11 16.43
CA ALA A 19 4.79 0.00 16.61
C ALA A 19 3.32 -0.49 16.63
N MET A 20 2.95 -1.44 15.75
CA MET A 20 1.62 -2.04 15.75
C MET A 20 1.36 -2.87 17.01
N THR A 21 2.36 -3.62 17.49
CA THR A 21 2.25 -4.37 18.74
C THR A 21 2.07 -3.43 19.93
N ALA A 22 2.81 -2.33 19.98
CA ALA A 22 2.66 -1.31 21.02
C ALA A 22 1.24 -0.72 21.04
N ASP A 23 0.64 -0.44 19.88
CA ASP A 23 -0.76 0.02 19.77
C ASP A 23 -1.74 -0.97 20.39
N HIS A 24 -1.63 -2.25 20.02
CA HIS A 24 -2.52 -3.29 20.53
C HIS A 24 -2.35 -3.52 22.06
N VAL A 25 -1.10 -3.52 22.53
CA VAL A 25 -0.80 -3.59 23.98
C VAL A 25 -1.39 -2.38 24.71
N GLY A 26 -1.25 -1.18 24.12
CA GLY A 26 -1.85 0.04 24.66
C GLY A 26 -3.36 -0.04 24.80
N ILE A 27 -4.05 -0.52 23.77
CA ILE A 27 -5.51 -0.65 23.79
C ILE A 27 -5.97 -1.66 24.85
N ILE A 28 -5.27 -2.77 25.00
CA ILE A 28 -5.69 -3.88 25.88
C ILE A 28 -5.33 -3.60 27.35
N PHE A 29 -4.10 -3.16 27.61
CA PHE A 29 -3.57 -3.07 28.97
C PHE A 29 -3.56 -1.66 29.55
N PHE A 30 -3.57 -0.62 28.70
CA PHE A 30 -3.48 0.78 29.13
C PHE A 30 -4.55 1.65 28.46
N PRO A 31 -5.86 1.33 28.62
CA PRO A 31 -6.93 2.12 28.02
C PRO A 31 -6.87 3.56 28.60
N GLY A 32 -6.70 4.53 27.70
CA GLY A 32 -6.59 5.97 28.08
C GLY A 32 -5.19 6.57 27.98
N VAL A 33 -4.17 5.77 27.64
CA VAL A 33 -2.81 6.29 27.37
C VAL A 33 -2.61 6.48 25.86
N ASP A 34 -2.81 7.68 25.37
CA ASP A 34 -2.80 8.00 23.94
C ASP A 34 -1.44 7.82 23.26
N ILE A 35 -0.35 7.79 24.01
CA ILE A 35 1.01 7.67 23.47
C ILE A 35 1.19 6.37 22.65
N PHE A 36 0.60 5.26 23.09
CA PHE A 36 0.65 3.99 22.37
C PHE A 36 -0.09 4.07 21.03
N ARG A 37 -1.19 4.80 20.97
CA ARG A 37 -1.94 5.05 19.73
C ARG A 37 -1.16 5.95 18.76
N ILE A 38 -0.45 6.95 19.26
CA ILE A 38 0.42 7.81 18.45
C ILE A 38 1.53 6.98 17.83
N ILE A 39 2.20 6.12 18.62
CA ILE A 39 3.23 5.20 18.12
C ILE A 39 2.65 4.24 17.08
N GLY A 40 1.48 3.67 17.34
CA GLY A 40 0.80 2.76 16.43
C GLY A 40 0.47 3.39 15.07
N ARG A 41 0.09 4.68 15.06
CA ARG A 41 -0.18 5.42 13.82
C ARG A 41 1.04 5.55 12.90
N LEU A 42 2.26 5.49 13.43
CA LEU A 42 3.48 5.47 12.62
C LEU A 42 3.64 4.18 11.81
N ALA A 43 3.02 3.09 12.24
CA ALA A 43 3.05 1.83 11.50
C ALA A 43 2.35 1.94 10.14
N LEU A 44 1.26 2.72 10.04
CA LEU A 44 0.47 2.86 8.82
C LEU A 44 1.30 3.36 7.62
N PRO A 45 2.00 4.51 7.69
CA PRO A 45 2.79 5.00 6.55
C PRO A 45 3.94 4.06 6.20
N ILE A 46 4.56 3.40 7.18
CA ILE A 46 5.64 2.44 6.93
C ILE A 46 5.09 1.22 6.16
N PHE A 47 3.99 0.63 6.62
CA PHE A 47 3.36 -0.49 5.91
C PHE A 47 2.83 -0.07 4.54
N ALA A 48 2.22 1.12 4.42
CA ALA A 48 1.75 1.64 3.15
C ALA A 48 2.87 1.75 2.10
N PHE A 49 4.03 2.29 2.51
CA PHE A 49 5.22 2.33 1.67
C PHE A 49 5.70 0.93 1.28
N MET A 50 5.77 0.00 2.23
CA MET A 50 6.20 -1.37 1.99
C MET A 50 5.27 -2.13 1.05
N ILE A 51 3.96 -1.90 1.12
CA ILE A 51 2.98 -2.46 0.19
C ILE A 51 3.21 -1.92 -1.22
N ALA A 52 3.42 -0.61 -1.36
CA ALA A 52 3.72 0.00 -2.65
C ALA A 52 5.03 -0.56 -3.25
N GLU A 53 6.08 -0.70 -2.43
CA GLU A 53 7.35 -1.32 -2.82
C GLU A 53 7.16 -2.80 -3.19
N GLY A 54 6.42 -3.56 -2.38
CA GLY A 54 6.08 -4.95 -2.64
C GLY A 54 5.34 -5.14 -3.97
N CYS A 55 4.38 -4.28 -4.29
CA CYS A 55 3.67 -4.29 -5.57
C CYS A 55 4.60 -4.04 -6.76
N ARG A 56 5.68 -3.28 -6.56
CA ARG A 56 6.68 -2.98 -7.59
C ARG A 56 7.63 -4.14 -7.84
N TYR A 57 8.15 -4.76 -6.78
CA TYR A 57 9.20 -5.77 -6.89
C TYR A 57 8.70 -7.20 -7.02
N THR A 58 7.41 -7.45 -6.80
CA THR A 58 6.86 -8.79 -6.89
C THR A 58 6.92 -9.35 -8.31
N ARG A 59 7.37 -10.61 -8.43
CA ARG A 59 7.38 -11.36 -9.71
C ARG A 59 5.97 -11.75 -10.15
N SER A 60 5.10 -12.06 -9.19
CA SER A 60 3.75 -12.57 -9.44
C SER A 60 2.74 -11.70 -8.71
N LYS A 61 2.17 -10.72 -9.43
CA LYS A 61 1.15 -9.80 -8.91
C LYS A 61 -0.04 -10.53 -8.25
N PRO A 62 -0.63 -11.57 -8.90
CA PRO A 62 -1.76 -12.27 -8.29
C PRO A 62 -1.37 -13.01 -7.01
N ARG A 63 -0.20 -13.65 -6.95
CA ARG A 63 0.25 -14.34 -5.74
C ARG A 63 0.43 -13.38 -4.58
N TYR A 64 0.99 -12.20 -4.83
CA TYR A 64 1.17 -11.18 -3.80
C TYR A 64 -0.18 -10.70 -3.24
N LEU A 65 -1.14 -10.37 -4.13
CA LEU A 65 -2.49 -9.98 -3.72
C LEU A 65 -3.17 -11.09 -2.91
N ILE A 66 -3.13 -12.33 -3.41
CA ILE A 66 -3.74 -13.49 -2.74
C ILE A 66 -3.11 -13.70 -1.35
N THR A 67 -1.79 -13.59 -1.23
CA THR A 67 -1.10 -13.77 0.06
C THR A 67 -1.57 -12.72 1.09
N ILE A 68 -1.64 -11.44 0.69
CA ILE A 68 -2.09 -10.37 1.58
C ILE A 68 -3.58 -10.53 1.90
N ALA A 69 -4.42 -10.90 0.91
CA ALA A 69 -5.85 -11.11 1.11
C ALA A 69 -6.14 -12.32 2.02
N LEU A 70 -5.39 -13.42 1.88
CA LEU A 70 -5.52 -14.58 2.77
C LEU A 70 -5.10 -14.23 4.20
N LEU A 71 -4.02 -13.46 4.36
CA LEU A 71 -3.60 -12.99 5.67
C LEU A 71 -4.67 -12.05 6.28
N ALA A 72 -5.24 -11.16 5.48
CA ALA A 72 -6.34 -10.29 5.90
C ALA A 72 -7.56 -11.12 6.35
N ALA A 73 -7.94 -12.14 5.58
CA ALA A 73 -9.06 -13.04 5.93
C ALA A 73 -8.77 -13.80 7.23
N ALA A 74 -7.57 -14.35 7.40
CA ALA A 74 -7.18 -15.04 8.63
C ALA A 74 -7.26 -14.12 9.85
N CYS A 75 -6.70 -12.90 9.76
CA CYS A 75 -6.79 -11.91 10.83
C CYS A 75 -8.24 -11.51 11.11
N GLN A 76 -9.08 -11.39 10.07
CA GLN A 76 -10.50 -11.06 10.22
C GLN A 76 -11.28 -12.14 10.96
N VAL A 77 -11.00 -13.42 10.65
CA VAL A 77 -11.62 -14.56 11.37
C VAL A 77 -11.24 -14.53 12.85
N VAL A 78 -9.95 -14.35 13.17
CA VAL A 78 -9.49 -14.27 14.55
C VAL A 78 -10.15 -13.08 15.27
N TYR A 79 -10.18 -11.92 14.63
CA TYR A 79 -10.79 -10.72 15.21
C TYR A 79 -12.30 -10.92 15.48
N TYR A 80 -13.00 -11.54 14.53
CA TYR A 80 -14.43 -11.84 14.68
C TYR A 80 -14.71 -12.82 15.85
N ILE A 81 -13.86 -13.85 16.02
CA ILE A 81 -13.98 -14.80 17.13
C ILE A 81 -13.81 -14.11 18.47
N VAL A 82 -12.84 -13.21 18.59
CA VAL A 82 -12.49 -12.53 19.85
C VAL A 82 -13.45 -11.38 20.16
N SER A 83 -13.72 -10.52 19.18
CA SER A 83 -14.43 -9.24 19.41
C SER A 83 -15.90 -9.28 19.00
N ARG A 84 -16.35 -10.32 18.27
CA ARG A 84 -17.71 -10.42 17.70
C ARG A 84 -18.10 -9.20 16.86
N SER A 85 -17.14 -8.46 16.35
CA SER A 85 -17.30 -7.26 15.55
C SER A 85 -16.84 -7.51 14.11
N LEU A 86 -17.56 -6.91 13.15
CA LEU A 86 -17.20 -6.93 11.72
C LEU A 86 -16.27 -5.78 11.32
N TYR A 87 -15.65 -5.13 12.30
CA TYR A 87 -14.67 -4.07 12.02
C TYR A 87 -13.50 -4.62 11.21
N MET A 88 -13.29 -4.06 10.02
CA MET A 88 -12.31 -4.62 9.07
C MET A 88 -10.88 -4.17 9.37
N SER A 89 -9.98 -5.14 9.44
CA SER A 89 -8.56 -4.92 9.74
C SER A 89 -7.85 -4.09 8.66
N ILE A 90 -6.76 -3.44 9.04
CA ILE A 90 -5.85 -2.70 8.15
C ILE A 90 -5.34 -3.53 6.96
N LEU A 91 -5.27 -4.85 7.09
CA LEU A 91 -4.85 -5.74 6.01
C LEU A 91 -5.89 -5.80 4.87
N VAL A 92 -7.17 -5.65 5.19
CA VAL A 92 -8.23 -5.49 4.16
C VAL A 92 -8.01 -4.19 3.40
N THR A 93 -7.74 -3.09 4.12
CA THR A 93 -7.38 -1.80 3.52
C THR A 93 -6.22 -1.95 2.53
N PHE A 94 -5.16 -2.67 2.92
CA PHE A 94 -4.00 -2.90 2.05
C PHE A 94 -4.31 -3.80 0.85
N SER A 95 -5.18 -4.81 1.01
CA SER A 95 -5.62 -5.65 -0.10
C SER A 95 -6.34 -4.84 -1.19
N VAL A 96 -7.22 -3.93 -0.78
CA VAL A 96 -7.92 -3.00 -1.69
C VAL A 96 -6.92 -2.04 -2.33
N ALA A 97 -5.99 -1.48 -1.55
CA ALA A 97 -4.95 -0.59 -2.06
C ALA A 97 -4.06 -1.26 -3.12
N ILE A 98 -3.72 -2.56 -2.98
CA ILE A 98 -2.95 -3.31 -3.96
C ILE A 98 -3.69 -3.37 -5.31
N VAL A 99 -5.00 -3.56 -5.31
CA VAL A 99 -5.81 -3.55 -6.55
C VAL A 99 -5.71 -2.21 -7.24
N VAL A 100 -5.86 -1.10 -6.49
CA VAL A 100 -5.73 0.26 -7.02
C VAL A 100 -4.32 0.50 -7.58
N ILE A 101 -3.27 0.05 -6.87
CA ILE A 101 -1.89 0.18 -7.34
C ILE A 101 -1.66 -0.59 -8.64
N TYR A 102 -2.19 -1.79 -8.78
CA TYR A 102 -2.04 -2.56 -10.02
C TYR A 102 -2.77 -1.93 -11.19
N ALA A 103 -3.94 -1.36 -10.97
CA ALA A 103 -4.66 -0.60 -11.98
C ALA A 103 -3.88 0.67 -12.40
N LEU A 104 -3.30 1.40 -11.42
CA LEU A 104 -2.45 2.56 -11.68
C LEU A 104 -1.17 2.18 -12.46
N GLN A 105 -0.53 1.06 -12.12
CA GLN A 105 0.63 0.56 -12.86
C GLN A 105 0.25 0.19 -14.30
N GLY A 106 -0.91 -0.44 -14.51
CA GLY A 106 -1.44 -0.72 -15.85
C GLY A 106 -1.65 0.55 -16.67
N PHE A 107 -2.19 1.59 -16.06
CA PHE A 107 -2.38 2.89 -16.70
C PHE A 107 -1.04 3.55 -17.06
N LYS A 108 -0.06 3.57 -16.15
CA LYS A 108 1.28 4.08 -16.43
C LYS A 108 1.97 3.35 -17.59
N LEU A 109 1.85 2.01 -17.62
CA LEU A 109 2.40 1.21 -18.72
C LEU A 109 1.71 1.51 -20.05
N ALA A 110 0.40 1.75 -20.05
CA ALA A 110 -0.33 2.12 -21.26
C ALA A 110 0.12 3.48 -21.79
N LEU A 111 0.40 4.44 -20.90
CA LEU A 111 0.93 5.77 -21.27
C LEU A 111 2.33 5.70 -21.87
N SER A 112 3.18 4.80 -21.35
CA SER A 112 4.59 4.63 -21.79
C SER A 112 4.73 3.69 -22.98
N ALA A 113 3.62 3.10 -23.48
CA ALA A 113 3.67 2.18 -24.59
C ALA A 113 4.02 2.91 -25.91
N PRO A 114 4.81 2.26 -26.80
CA PRO A 114 5.14 2.82 -28.10
C PRO A 114 3.88 3.07 -28.92
N GLU A 115 3.99 3.96 -29.93
CA GLU A 115 2.89 4.26 -30.82
C GLU A 115 2.40 3.01 -31.56
N SER A 116 1.13 2.71 -31.40
CA SER A 116 0.44 1.64 -32.13
C SER A 116 -0.99 2.07 -32.40
N GLN A 117 -1.59 1.48 -33.42
CA GLN A 117 -2.99 1.76 -33.83
C GLN A 117 -3.98 1.67 -32.65
N TYR A 118 -3.71 0.82 -31.65
CA TYR A 118 -4.58 0.59 -30.48
C TYR A 118 -4.12 1.32 -29.21
N ARG A 119 -3.14 2.22 -29.30
CA ARG A 119 -2.58 2.93 -28.13
C ARG A 119 -3.66 3.69 -27.38
N MET A 120 -4.47 4.49 -28.09
CA MET A 120 -5.53 5.30 -27.46
C MET A 120 -6.56 4.42 -26.75
N ILE A 121 -6.98 3.32 -27.35
CA ILE A 121 -7.94 2.39 -26.76
C ILE A 121 -7.36 1.78 -25.48
N ARG A 122 -6.09 1.39 -25.48
CA ARG A 122 -5.40 0.85 -24.29
C ARG A 122 -5.31 1.87 -23.16
N ILE A 123 -5.02 3.14 -23.48
CA ILE A 123 -4.97 4.22 -22.48
C ILE A 123 -6.36 4.44 -21.88
N ILE A 124 -7.40 4.55 -22.70
CA ILE A 124 -8.77 4.77 -22.24
C ILE A 124 -9.23 3.60 -21.38
N LEU A 125 -9.02 2.36 -21.81
CA LEU A 125 -9.44 1.18 -21.08
C LEU A 125 -8.72 1.05 -19.72
N SER A 126 -7.41 1.31 -19.69
CA SER A 126 -6.64 1.26 -18.44
C SER A 126 -6.98 2.41 -17.50
N PHE A 127 -7.34 3.58 -18.03
CA PHE A 127 -7.85 4.70 -17.23
C PHE A 127 -9.22 4.37 -16.61
N ILE A 128 -10.14 3.80 -17.39
CA ILE A 128 -11.46 3.36 -16.90
C ILE A 128 -11.28 2.32 -15.79
N LEU A 129 -10.38 1.34 -15.98
CA LEU A 129 -10.09 0.33 -14.96
C LEU A 129 -9.51 0.94 -13.67
N PHE A 130 -8.62 1.92 -13.81
CA PHE A 130 -8.09 2.65 -12.67
C PHE A 130 -9.19 3.45 -11.95
N ALA A 131 -9.99 4.22 -12.68
CA ALA A 131 -11.10 4.98 -12.12
C ALA A 131 -12.13 4.07 -11.42
N ALA A 132 -12.46 2.93 -12.04
CA ALA A 132 -13.35 1.93 -11.46
C ALA A 132 -12.78 1.31 -10.18
N SER A 133 -11.47 1.06 -10.12
CA SER A 133 -10.83 0.53 -8.91
C SER A 133 -10.85 1.53 -7.75
N VAL A 134 -10.67 2.82 -8.02
CA VAL A 134 -10.77 3.90 -7.02
C VAL A 134 -12.22 4.07 -6.56
N ALA A 135 -13.18 4.07 -7.48
CA ALA A 135 -14.60 4.14 -7.16
C ALA A 135 -15.06 2.93 -6.34
N GLY A 136 -14.59 1.72 -6.69
CA GLY A 136 -14.84 0.50 -5.93
C GLY A 136 -14.26 0.56 -4.53
N ALA A 137 -13.03 1.07 -4.37
CA ALA A 137 -12.42 1.29 -3.06
C ALA A 137 -13.22 2.29 -2.22
N TYR A 138 -13.71 3.37 -2.82
CA TYR A 138 -14.56 4.34 -2.14
C TYR A 138 -15.89 3.71 -1.70
N LEU A 139 -16.54 2.98 -2.59
CA LEU A 139 -17.82 2.33 -2.31
C LEU A 139 -17.68 1.28 -1.21
N LEU A 140 -16.63 0.47 -1.27
CA LEU A 140 -16.32 -0.53 -0.25
C LEU A 140 -16.13 0.11 1.13
N ASN A 141 -15.42 1.25 1.19
CA ASN A 141 -15.26 2.00 2.44
C ASN A 141 -16.56 2.63 2.96
N ARG A 142 -17.55 2.87 2.08
CA ARG A 142 -18.86 3.37 2.47
C ARG A 142 -19.76 2.25 3.02
N LEU A 143 -19.61 1.04 2.48
CA LEU A 143 -20.43 -0.12 2.85
C LEU A 143 -19.90 -0.88 4.06
N LEU A 144 -18.61 -0.82 4.28
CA LEU A 144 -17.90 -1.54 5.34
C LEU A 144 -17.14 -0.55 6.23
N GLU A 145 -17.20 -0.77 7.53
CA GLU A 145 -16.37 -0.02 8.49
C GLU A 145 -14.92 -0.51 8.42
N ILE A 146 -14.18 0.05 7.47
CA ILE A 146 -12.77 -0.31 7.23
C ILE A 146 -11.88 0.61 8.06
N ASP A 147 -10.88 0.00 8.72
CA ASP A 147 -9.86 0.71 9.48
C ASP A 147 -9.10 1.72 8.59
N TYR A 148 -8.88 2.92 9.12
CA TYR A 148 -8.29 4.07 8.43
C TYR A 148 -9.09 4.60 7.21
N GLY A 149 -10.23 4.00 6.84
CA GLY A 149 -11.12 4.48 5.81
C GLY A 149 -10.49 4.63 4.42
N PHE A 150 -11.12 5.42 3.55
CA PHE A 150 -10.66 5.67 2.19
C PHE A 150 -9.25 6.30 2.13
N ARG A 151 -8.90 7.17 3.09
CA ARG A 151 -7.56 7.80 3.15
C ARG A 151 -6.46 6.75 3.36
N GLY A 152 -6.69 5.76 4.22
CA GLY A 152 -5.77 4.65 4.44
C GLY A 152 -5.56 3.80 3.19
N CYS A 153 -6.63 3.55 2.41
CA CYS A 153 -6.53 2.85 1.12
C CYS A 153 -5.72 3.62 0.08
N MET A 154 -5.84 4.96 0.07
CA MET A 154 -5.16 5.79 -0.93
C MET A 154 -3.68 6.05 -0.59
N LEU A 155 -3.26 5.90 0.66
CA LEU A 155 -1.89 6.16 1.07
C LEU A 155 -0.85 5.29 0.34
N PRO A 156 -1.00 3.95 0.23
CA PRO A 156 -0.10 3.13 -0.57
C PRO A 156 -0.15 3.46 -2.07
N ALA A 157 -1.35 3.80 -2.59
CA ALA A 157 -1.52 4.20 -3.98
C ALA A 157 -0.80 5.53 -4.27
N ALA A 158 -0.92 6.51 -3.38
CA ALA A 158 -0.20 7.79 -3.47
C ALA A 158 1.32 7.57 -3.44
N ALA A 159 1.82 6.74 -2.53
CA ALA A 159 3.23 6.36 -2.49
C ALA A 159 3.70 5.73 -3.83
N SER A 160 2.85 4.93 -4.47
CA SER A 160 3.17 4.29 -5.76
C SER A 160 3.15 5.24 -6.96
N ILE A 161 2.55 6.45 -6.85
CA ILE A 161 2.55 7.46 -7.92
C ILE A 161 3.97 7.89 -8.26
N PHE A 162 4.80 8.08 -7.24
CA PHE A 162 6.18 8.51 -7.39
C PHE A 162 7.15 7.37 -7.70
N MET A 163 6.68 6.12 -7.70
CA MET A 163 7.48 4.97 -8.06
C MET A 163 7.32 4.65 -9.55
N PRO A 164 8.40 4.37 -10.28
CA PRO A 164 8.28 3.91 -11.67
C PRO A 164 7.55 2.56 -11.73
N PRO A 165 6.79 2.31 -12.82
CA PRO A 165 6.06 1.06 -12.99
C PRO A 165 7.02 -0.10 -13.22
N GLY A 166 7.01 -1.06 -12.29
CA GLY A 166 7.63 -2.36 -12.44
C GLY A 166 9.14 -2.39 -12.63
N ARG A 167 9.74 -3.57 -12.40
CA ARG A 167 11.14 -3.89 -12.72
C ARG A 167 11.24 -4.24 -14.21
N ASP A 168 10.93 -3.29 -15.08
CA ASP A 168 11.14 -3.51 -16.51
C ASP A 168 12.59 -3.17 -16.84
N ARG A 169 13.39 -4.18 -17.19
CA ARG A 169 14.80 -4.04 -17.59
C ARG A 169 14.98 -3.23 -18.88
N SER A 170 13.89 -2.81 -19.50
CA SER A 170 13.86 -2.08 -20.76
C SER A 170 13.73 -0.56 -20.61
N LEU A 171 13.56 -0.02 -19.38
CA LEU A 171 13.50 1.43 -19.18
C LEU A 171 14.90 2.04 -19.21
N PRO A 172 15.12 3.11 -19.99
CA PRO A 172 16.43 3.75 -20.08
C PRO A 172 16.88 4.30 -18.72
N ALA A 173 18.16 4.13 -18.43
CA ALA A 173 18.86 4.47 -17.19
C ALA A 173 18.60 5.83 -16.50
N PRO A 174 18.08 6.90 -17.14
CA PRO A 174 17.78 8.15 -16.43
C PRO A 174 16.59 8.07 -15.47
N LEU A 175 15.63 7.16 -15.69
CA LEU A 175 14.50 6.96 -14.77
C LEU A 175 14.87 6.14 -13.52
N ASP A 176 15.95 5.37 -13.59
CA ASP A 176 16.48 4.61 -12.46
C ASP A 176 17.14 5.52 -11.39
N ARG A 177 17.51 6.74 -11.75
CA ARG A 177 18.07 7.75 -10.81
C ARG A 177 17.00 8.40 -9.93
N LEU A 178 15.75 8.48 -10.39
CA LEU A 178 14.63 8.97 -9.58
C LEU A 178 14.25 7.99 -8.45
N ASP A 179 14.62 6.72 -8.59
CA ASP A 179 14.48 5.69 -7.56
C ASP A 179 15.31 5.94 -6.30
N LYS A 180 16.33 6.77 -6.40
CA LYS A 180 17.26 7.06 -5.31
C LYS A 180 16.90 8.33 -4.53
N ILE A 181 15.86 9.05 -4.93
CA ILE A 181 15.30 10.11 -4.09
C ILE A 181 14.58 9.42 -2.93
N PRO A 182 15.05 9.57 -1.69
CA PRO A 182 14.42 8.92 -0.55
C PRO A 182 13.01 9.47 -0.38
N VAL A 183 12.01 8.69 -0.76
CA VAL A 183 10.58 9.01 -0.65
C VAL A 183 10.19 9.35 0.81
N HIS A 184 11.01 8.93 1.78
CA HIS A 184 10.87 9.32 3.19
C HIS A 184 11.05 10.83 3.43
N VAL A 185 11.74 11.57 2.56
CA VAL A 185 11.88 13.04 2.70
C VAL A 185 10.58 13.74 2.31
N ILE A 186 9.78 13.16 1.41
CA ILE A 186 8.52 13.73 0.93
C ILE A 186 7.36 13.43 1.90
N MET A 187 7.47 12.38 2.72
CA MET A 187 6.42 12.00 3.68
C MET A 187 6.57 12.64 5.07
N MET A 188 7.67 13.34 5.35
CA MET A 188 7.93 14.02 6.64
C MET A 188 7.76 15.54 6.58
N GLY A 189 7.34 16.10 5.44
CA GLY A 189 7.07 17.52 5.28
C GLY A 189 5.61 17.90 5.50
#